data_3c4ac634c3e3f80cf25236399f1ef50e
#
_entry.id   3c4ac634c3e3f80cf25236399f1ef50e
#
_cell.length_a   1.000
_cell.length_b   1.000
_cell.length_c   1.000
_cell.angle_alpha   90.00
_cell.angle_beta   90.00
_cell.angle_gamma   90.00
#
_symmetry.space_group_name_H-M   'P 1'
#
loop_
_entity.id
_entity.type
_entity.pdbx_description
1 polymer ?
#
loop_
_entity_poly.entity_id
_entity_poly.type
_entity_poly.pdbx_seq_one_letter_code
_entity_poly.pdbx_strand_id
1 'polypeptide(L)'
;MNIGTQTNSLVNHLYSRMTVGAPAPEVGMAATTLSWTDRHAATVTEVIELTSKVWAYEIRVVEDKAIVTSGSTYDGSATFEFAPNPMGYANIYRMGRKSGQWVHGYINQDTGKFKMGQGGLILGRRDHYVDPSF
;
A
#
# COMPACT_ATOMS: atom_id res chain seq x y z
N MET A 1 13.77 -1.05 23.66
CA MET A 1 13.10 -0.46 22.50
C MET A 1 13.75 -0.98 21.22
N ASN A 2 12.97 -1.50 20.30
CA ASN A 2 13.48 -1.89 19.00
C ASN A 2 13.53 -0.64 18.10
N ILE A 3 14.70 -0.02 18.05
CA ILE A 3 14.90 1.24 17.31
C ILE A 3 14.70 1.04 15.80
N GLY A 4 15.15 -0.08 15.24
CA GLY A 4 14.99 -0.39 13.82
C GLY A 4 13.52 -0.48 13.41
N THR A 5 12.70 -1.24 14.15
CA THR A 5 11.27 -1.38 13.89
C THR A 5 10.55 -0.05 14.00
N GLN A 6 10.83 0.74 15.02
CA GLN A 6 10.21 2.06 15.19
C GLN A 6 10.62 3.03 14.09
N THR A 7 11.87 3.01 13.69
CA THR A 7 12.37 3.86 12.60
C THR A 7 11.69 3.51 11.28
N ASN A 8 11.54 2.22 10.96
CA ASN A 8 10.88 1.79 9.73
C ASN A 8 9.38 2.12 9.74
N SER A 9 8.72 2.01 10.89
CA SER A 9 7.32 2.41 11.04
C SER A 9 7.14 3.91 10.82
N LEU A 10 8.06 4.74 11.34
CA LEU A 10 8.06 6.19 11.09
C LEU A 10 8.29 6.50 9.62
N VAL A 11 9.22 5.81 8.97
CA VAL A 11 9.50 5.98 7.54
C VAL A 11 8.25 5.67 6.72
N ASN A 12 7.53 4.58 7.01
CA ASN A 12 6.29 4.25 6.32
C ASN A 12 5.22 5.33 6.54
N HIS A 13 5.12 5.87 7.73
CA HIS A 13 4.21 6.98 8.00
C HIS A 13 4.54 8.22 7.17
N LEU A 14 5.82 8.57 7.05
CA LEU A 14 6.27 9.68 6.23
C LEU A 14 6.01 9.44 4.75
N TYR A 15 6.28 8.23 4.24
CA TYR A 15 5.96 7.86 2.86
C TYR A 15 4.45 7.99 2.57
N SER A 16 3.61 7.55 3.48
CA SER A 16 2.16 7.67 3.33
C SER A 16 1.74 9.14 3.13
N ARG A 17 2.39 10.07 3.83
CA ARG A 17 2.11 11.51 3.70
C ARG A 17 2.61 12.10 2.39
N MET A 18 3.59 11.49 1.75
CA MET A 18 4.15 11.96 0.48
C MET A 18 3.20 11.78 -0.70
N THR A 19 2.14 10.99 -0.55
CA THR A 19 1.13 10.81 -1.59
C THR A 19 0.07 11.91 -1.60
N VAL A 20 0.06 12.80 -0.61
CA VAL A 20 -0.85 13.94 -0.56
C VAL A 20 -0.58 14.85 -1.75
N GLY A 21 -1.62 15.14 -2.53
CA GLY A 21 -1.49 15.93 -3.75
C GLY A 21 -1.04 15.14 -4.97
N ALA A 22 -0.87 13.82 -4.86
CA ALA A 22 -0.56 12.95 -6.01
C ALA A 22 -1.68 12.99 -7.05
N PRO A 23 -1.37 12.68 -8.34
CA PRO A 23 -2.39 12.61 -9.37
C PRO A 23 -3.46 11.55 -9.06
N ALA A 24 -4.61 11.68 -9.72
CA ALA A 24 -5.71 10.74 -9.57
C ALA A 24 -5.27 9.30 -9.86
N PRO A 25 -5.82 8.31 -9.14
CA PRO A 25 -5.46 6.92 -9.37
C PRO A 25 -5.94 6.43 -10.73
N GLU A 26 -5.17 5.52 -11.32
CA GLU A 26 -5.50 4.89 -12.61
C GLU A 26 -5.23 3.39 -12.54
N VAL A 27 -6.03 2.61 -13.26
CA VAL A 27 -5.80 1.17 -13.40
C VAL A 27 -4.44 0.91 -14.05
N GLY A 28 -3.69 -0.03 -13.50
CA GLY A 28 -2.34 -0.35 -13.96
C GLY A 28 -1.24 0.46 -13.28
N MET A 29 -1.60 1.48 -12.50
CA MET A 29 -0.64 2.33 -11.81
C MET A 29 0.15 1.55 -10.76
N ALA A 30 1.43 1.85 -10.67
CA ALA A 30 2.31 1.30 -9.63
C ALA A 30 1.89 1.81 -8.24
N ALA A 31 2.01 0.96 -7.24
CA ALA A 31 1.70 1.30 -5.87
C ALA A 31 2.62 0.55 -4.89
N THR A 32 2.67 1.02 -3.67
CA THR A 32 3.36 0.34 -2.57
C THR A 32 2.41 0.24 -1.39
N THR A 33 2.12 -0.97 -0.95
CA THR A 33 1.33 -1.19 0.26
C THR A 33 2.24 -1.09 1.48
N LEU A 34 1.76 -0.41 2.51
CA LEU A 34 2.50 -0.18 3.75
C LEU A 34 1.82 -0.97 4.87
N SER A 35 2.56 -1.87 5.49
CA SER A 35 2.08 -2.68 6.59
C SER A 35 3.14 -2.72 7.68
N TRP A 36 2.86 -2.06 8.81
CA TRP A 36 3.80 -1.98 9.92
C TRP A 36 5.13 -1.38 9.45
N THR A 37 6.19 -2.20 9.40
CA THR A 37 7.51 -1.79 8.90
C THR A 37 7.79 -2.29 7.49
N ASP A 38 6.90 -3.07 6.90
CA ASP A 38 7.07 -3.67 5.59
C ASP A 38 6.47 -2.81 4.48
N ARG A 39 7.05 -2.92 3.30
CA ARG A 39 6.56 -2.31 2.07
C ARG A 39 6.49 -3.37 0.98
N HIS A 40 5.38 -3.45 0.27
CA HIS A 40 5.18 -4.42 -0.80
C HIS A 40 4.77 -3.71 -2.09
N ALA A 41 5.50 -4.00 -3.16
CA ALA A 41 5.15 -3.53 -4.48
C ALA A 41 3.79 -4.07 -4.90
N ALA A 42 3.00 -3.25 -5.57
CA ALA A 42 1.63 -3.60 -5.94
C ALA A 42 1.19 -2.89 -7.21
N THR A 43 0.05 -3.29 -7.72
CA THR A 43 -0.57 -2.71 -8.92
C THR A 43 -2.03 -2.39 -8.66
N VAL A 44 -2.47 -1.22 -9.06
CA VAL A 44 -3.87 -0.82 -9.00
C VAL A 44 -4.66 -1.59 -10.06
N THR A 45 -5.68 -2.32 -9.63
CA THR A 45 -6.49 -3.15 -10.54
C THR A 45 -7.89 -2.59 -10.78
N GLU A 46 -8.39 -1.73 -9.90
CA GLU A 46 -9.72 -1.12 -10.03
C GLU A 46 -9.73 0.26 -9.40
N VAL A 47 -10.42 1.20 -10.02
CA VAL A 47 -10.59 2.57 -9.53
C VAL A 47 -12.05 2.95 -9.58
N ILE A 48 -12.58 3.43 -8.46
CA ILE A 48 -13.96 3.92 -8.35
C ILE A 48 -13.91 5.34 -7.79
N GLU A 49 -14.45 6.30 -8.53
CA GLU A 49 -14.63 7.65 -8.03
C GLU A 49 -15.88 7.71 -7.15
N LEU A 50 -15.73 8.23 -5.92
CA LEU A 50 -16.82 8.28 -4.95
C LEU A 50 -17.41 9.68 -4.86
N THR A 51 -18.71 9.75 -4.61
CA THR A 51 -19.43 11.02 -4.37
C THR A 51 -19.56 11.34 -2.88
N SER A 52 -18.94 10.54 -2.01
CA SER A 52 -18.94 10.73 -0.57
C SER A 52 -18.33 12.07 -0.17
N LYS A 53 -18.81 12.65 0.92
CA LYS A 53 -18.22 13.85 1.52
C LYS A 53 -16.87 13.55 2.21
N VAL A 54 -16.68 12.30 2.63
CA VAL A 54 -15.49 11.85 3.37
C VAL A 54 -14.44 11.25 2.45
N TRP A 55 -14.87 10.46 1.47
CA TRP A 55 -13.99 9.69 0.60
C TRP A 55 -14.06 10.17 -0.85
N ALA A 56 -12.88 10.37 -1.48
CA ALA A 56 -12.79 10.79 -2.88
C ALA A 56 -12.76 9.61 -3.84
N TYR A 57 -12.00 8.57 -3.50
CA TYR A 57 -11.79 7.40 -4.35
C TYR A 57 -11.78 6.12 -3.52
N GLU A 58 -12.20 5.02 -4.16
CA GLU A 58 -11.93 3.67 -3.72
C GLU A 58 -11.13 2.96 -4.79
N ILE A 59 -10.05 2.30 -4.41
CA ILE A 59 -9.26 1.51 -5.33
C ILE A 59 -9.05 0.10 -4.78
N ARG A 60 -8.82 -0.83 -5.70
CA ARG A 60 -8.34 -2.16 -5.37
C ARG A 60 -6.92 -2.32 -5.85
N VAL A 61 -6.09 -2.89 -5.01
CA VAL A 61 -4.65 -3.02 -5.22
C VAL A 61 -4.26 -4.46 -4.93
N VAL A 62 -3.55 -5.09 -5.86
CA VAL A 62 -3.03 -6.44 -5.70
C VAL A 62 -1.52 -6.37 -5.57
N GLU A 63 -0.98 -6.99 -4.53
CA GLU A 63 0.46 -7.06 -4.34
C GLU A 63 1.11 -7.86 -5.47
N ASP A 64 2.23 -7.34 -5.98
CA ASP A 64 3.02 -7.99 -7.02
C ASP A 64 3.79 -9.17 -6.42
N LYS A 65 4.19 -10.12 -7.29
CA LYS A 65 5.20 -11.10 -6.93
C LYS A 65 6.56 -10.42 -6.91
N ALA A 66 7.27 -10.51 -5.80
CA ALA A 66 8.62 -10.01 -5.66
C ALA A 66 9.59 -11.17 -5.76
N ILE A 67 10.49 -11.11 -6.73
CA ILE A 67 11.50 -12.15 -6.98
C ILE A 67 12.86 -11.58 -6.61
N VAL A 68 13.56 -12.25 -5.68
CA VAL A 68 14.89 -11.84 -5.27
C VAL A 68 15.86 -12.08 -6.44
N THR A 69 16.51 -11.01 -6.92
CA THR A 69 17.48 -11.08 -8.02
C THR A 69 18.93 -11.07 -7.53
N SER A 70 19.17 -10.48 -6.37
CA SER A 70 20.50 -10.51 -5.73
C SER A 70 20.37 -10.19 -4.25
N GLY A 71 21.39 -10.51 -3.47
CA GLY A 71 21.44 -10.24 -2.03
C GLY A 71 20.59 -11.20 -1.21
N SER A 72 20.31 -10.81 0.02
CA SER A 72 19.58 -11.60 1.00
C SER A 72 18.50 -10.79 1.69
N THR A 73 17.36 -11.42 1.94
CA THR A 73 16.29 -10.81 2.74
C THR A 73 16.65 -10.73 4.23
N TYR A 74 17.61 -11.54 4.68
CA TYR A 74 18.02 -11.57 6.08
C TYR A 74 18.77 -10.30 6.53
N ASP A 75 19.52 -9.68 5.63
CA ASP A 75 20.31 -8.48 5.94
C ASP A 75 19.81 -7.22 5.24
N GLY A 76 18.70 -7.33 4.53
CA GLY A 76 18.10 -6.20 3.83
C GLY A 76 18.82 -5.80 2.54
N SER A 77 19.79 -6.59 2.06
CA SER A 77 20.54 -6.30 0.84
C SER A 77 19.85 -6.79 -0.44
N ALA A 78 18.71 -7.44 -0.32
CA ALA A 78 18.02 -8.04 -1.47
C ALA A 78 17.57 -6.99 -2.47
N THR A 79 17.79 -7.28 -3.76
CA THR A 79 17.16 -6.58 -4.87
C THR A 79 16.07 -7.44 -5.48
N PHE A 80 15.05 -6.82 -6.05
CA PHE A 80 13.85 -7.51 -6.50
C PHE A 80 13.48 -7.14 -7.92
N GLU A 81 12.92 -8.10 -8.63
CA GLU A 81 12.07 -7.88 -9.79
C GLU A 81 10.62 -8.09 -9.40
N PHE A 82 9.71 -7.33 -10.01
CA PHE A 82 8.29 -7.38 -9.71
C PHE A 82 7.52 -7.84 -10.92
N ALA A 83 6.56 -8.74 -10.69
CA ALA A 83 5.66 -9.21 -11.73
C ALA A 83 4.22 -9.13 -11.23
N PRO A 84 3.26 -8.74 -12.09
CA PRO A 84 1.85 -8.75 -11.72
C PRO A 84 1.42 -10.13 -11.20
N ASN A 85 0.57 -10.15 -10.19
CA ASN A 85 0.04 -11.37 -9.62
C ASN A 85 -1.49 -11.41 -9.79
N PRO A 86 -2.00 -11.90 -10.93
CA PRO A 86 -3.44 -11.88 -11.20
C PRO A 86 -4.25 -12.76 -10.25
N MET A 87 -3.59 -13.69 -9.56
CA MET A 87 -4.21 -14.56 -8.56
C MET A 87 -4.11 -14.02 -7.14
N GLY A 88 -3.51 -12.84 -6.97
CA GLY A 88 -3.34 -12.23 -5.68
C GLY A 88 -4.64 -11.68 -5.11
N TYR A 89 -4.67 -11.55 -3.79
CA TYR A 89 -5.80 -10.93 -3.08
C TYR A 89 -5.84 -9.42 -3.34
N ALA A 90 -7.02 -8.91 -3.65
CA ALA A 90 -7.21 -7.48 -3.86
C ALA A 90 -7.50 -6.79 -2.54
N ASN A 91 -6.62 -5.89 -2.14
CA ASN A 91 -6.81 -5.04 -0.96
C ASN A 91 -7.58 -3.78 -1.35
N ILE A 92 -8.45 -3.30 -0.47
CA ILE A 92 -9.27 -2.13 -0.69
C ILE A 92 -8.66 -0.94 0.04
N TYR A 93 -8.52 0.18 -0.68
CA TYR A 93 -8.06 1.45 -0.11
C TYR A 93 -9.03 2.56 -0.50
N ARG A 94 -9.26 3.47 0.43
CA ARG A 94 -10.01 4.71 0.15
C ARG A 94 -9.14 5.92 0.45
N MET A 95 -9.26 6.94 -0.37
CA MET A 95 -8.58 8.22 -0.17
C MET A 95 -9.51 9.20 0.52
N GLY A 96 -9.07 9.75 1.66
CA GLY A 96 -9.80 10.80 2.35
C GLY A 96 -9.81 12.08 1.52
N ARG A 97 -10.99 12.69 1.36
CA ARG A 97 -11.14 13.90 0.54
C ARG A 97 -10.38 15.09 1.10
N LYS A 98 -10.32 15.21 2.42
CA LYS A 98 -9.60 16.31 3.07
C LYS A 98 -8.11 16.04 3.24
N SER A 99 -7.76 14.82 3.65
CA SER A 99 -6.38 14.45 3.94
C SER A 99 -5.56 14.13 2.70
N GLY A 100 -6.20 13.64 1.64
CA GLY A 100 -5.52 13.11 0.46
C GLY A 100 -4.76 11.81 0.71
N GLN A 101 -4.92 11.19 1.87
CA GLN A 101 -4.22 9.97 2.26
C GLN A 101 -5.05 8.74 1.98
N TRP A 102 -4.38 7.66 1.62
CA TRP A 102 -4.97 6.35 1.39
C TRP A 102 -5.06 5.56 2.68
N VAL A 103 -6.23 5.00 2.93
CA VAL A 103 -6.52 4.19 4.12
C VAL A 103 -6.92 2.80 3.69
N HIS A 104 -6.23 1.79 4.21
CA HIS A 104 -6.58 0.40 4.01
C HIS A 104 -7.85 0.06 4.79
N GLY A 105 -8.68 -0.80 4.21
CA GLY A 105 -9.88 -1.25 4.87
C GLY A 105 -10.53 -2.44 4.20
N TYR A 106 -11.73 -2.73 4.62
CA TYR A 106 -12.54 -3.83 4.09
C TYR A 106 -14.02 -3.44 4.08
N ILE A 107 -14.78 -4.13 3.27
CA ILE A 107 -16.24 -3.95 3.23
C ILE A 107 -16.87 -4.98 4.15
N ASN A 108 -17.63 -4.51 5.14
CA ASN A 108 -18.42 -5.38 6.00
C ASN A 108 -19.58 -5.97 5.18
N GLN A 109 -19.59 -7.29 5.05
CA GLN A 109 -20.58 -7.97 4.19
C GLN A 109 -22.00 -7.89 4.72
N ASP A 110 -22.18 -7.73 6.02
CA ASP A 110 -23.51 -7.64 6.63
C ASP A 110 -24.14 -6.25 6.46
N THR A 111 -23.32 -5.19 6.50
CA THR A 111 -23.78 -3.80 6.45
C THR A 111 -23.45 -3.10 5.15
N GLY A 112 -22.55 -3.65 4.33
CA GLY A 112 -22.03 -3.01 3.12
C GLY A 112 -21.17 -1.78 3.37
N LYS A 113 -20.79 -1.53 4.61
CA LYS A 113 -20.01 -0.34 4.99
C LYS A 113 -18.51 -0.62 4.95
N PHE A 114 -17.75 0.40 4.56
CA PHE A 114 -16.29 0.38 4.62
C PHE A 114 -15.84 0.53 6.08
N LYS A 115 -14.96 -0.38 6.49
CA LYS A 115 -14.31 -0.37 7.80
C LYS A 115 -12.82 -0.14 7.63
N MET A 116 -12.26 0.83 8.34
CA MET A 116 -10.84 1.10 8.32
C MET A 116 -10.05 -0.01 9.00
N GLY A 117 -9.01 -0.49 8.32
CA GLY A 117 -8.03 -1.41 8.86
C GLY A 117 -6.72 -0.68 9.13
N GLN A 118 -5.66 -1.47 9.32
CA GLN A 118 -4.31 -0.95 9.47
C GLN A 118 -3.57 -1.00 8.13
N GLY A 119 -2.62 -0.08 7.97
CA GLY A 119 -1.80 0.00 6.78
C GLY A 119 -2.14 1.21 5.93
N GLY A 120 -1.26 1.50 5.00
CA GLY A 120 -1.38 2.64 4.10
C GLY A 120 -0.91 2.30 2.71
N LEU A 121 -0.85 3.31 1.86
CA LEU A 121 -0.50 3.15 0.46
C LEU A 121 0.28 4.35 -0.03
N ILE A 122 1.29 4.09 -0.85
CA ILE A 122 1.92 5.09 -1.73
C ILE A 122 1.49 4.77 -3.14
N LEU A 123 0.96 5.75 -3.85
CA LEU A 123 0.54 5.60 -5.23
C LEU A 123 1.61 6.13 -6.18
N GLY A 124 1.82 5.46 -7.31
CA GLY A 124 2.75 5.87 -8.35
C GLY A 124 4.16 5.32 -8.20
N ARG A 125 4.43 4.52 -7.19
CA ARG A 125 5.76 3.97 -6.93
C ARG A 125 5.67 2.53 -6.43
N ARG A 126 6.57 1.67 -6.92
CA ARG A 126 6.78 0.32 -6.38
C ARG A 126 8.00 0.31 -5.49
N ASP A 127 7.83 -0.22 -4.29
CA ASP A 127 8.92 -0.44 -3.35
C ASP A 127 8.66 -1.76 -2.62
N HIS A 128 9.71 -2.43 -2.19
CA HIS A 128 9.57 -3.68 -1.44
C HIS A 128 10.63 -3.72 -0.35
N TYR A 129 10.19 -3.91 0.88
CA TYR A 129 11.06 -4.04 2.02
C TYR A 129 10.37 -4.88 3.10
N VAL A 130 11.09 -5.87 3.60
CA VAL A 130 10.65 -6.66 4.75
C VAL A 130 11.68 -6.47 5.86
N ASP A 131 11.22 -6.06 7.04
CA ASP A 131 12.10 -5.80 8.17
C ASP A 131 12.71 -7.12 8.66
N PRO A 132 14.03 -7.31 8.55
CA PRO A 132 14.68 -8.56 8.96
C PRO A 132 14.69 -8.77 10.47
N SER A 133 14.32 -7.77 11.26
CA SER A 133 14.26 -7.89 12.72
C SER A 133 12.95 -8.51 13.24
N PHE A 134 12.00 -8.74 12.36
CA PHE A 134 10.75 -9.42 12.70
C PHE A 134 10.89 -10.92 12.73
#